data_24db2624e60ab92a2062814d94a198bd
#
_entry.id   24db2624e60ab92a2062814d94a198bd
#
_cell.length_a   1.000
_cell.length_b   1.000
_cell.length_c   1.000
_cell.angle_alpha   90.00
_cell.angle_beta   90.00
_cell.angle_gamma   90.00
#
_symmetry.space_group_name_H-M   'P 1'
#
loop_
_entity.id
_entity.type
_entity.pdbx_description
1 polymer ?
#
loop_
_entity_poly.entity_id
_entity_poly.type
_entity_poly.pdbx_seq_one_letter_code
_entity_poly.pdbx_strand_id
1 'polypeptide(L)'
;MSIEAMRRATQFLLAGNVLLSAVLLSGCETMPQGIQQARVEMAQHIAAEPAGDYFIGRRYYKADFKFWGYIRRPGQPWTAAQLVMLNEKEKLAPDRERLEFGSDNNYEYKLYGSFSGQTVYEPASNGFYPEFILKGYELISTNPGPIFRSQIQGRPTPTELRYTVEKPE
;
A
#
# COMPACT_ATOMS: atom_id res chain seq x y z
N MET A 1 44.24 33.78 -35.11
CA MET A 1 42.95 33.60 -34.47
C MET A 1 42.96 34.52 -33.24
N SER A 2 42.07 35.53 -33.18
CA SER A 2 42.11 36.58 -32.16
C SER A 2 41.70 36.05 -30.81
N ILE A 3 42.40 36.55 -29.75
CA ILE A 3 42.10 36.19 -28.31
C ILE A 3 40.63 36.42 -27.95
N GLU A 4 39.96 37.38 -28.57
CA GLU A 4 38.55 37.65 -28.40
C GLU A 4 37.62 36.55 -28.96
N ALA A 5 38.00 35.89 -30.05
CA ALA A 5 37.25 34.79 -30.62
C ALA A 5 37.30 33.56 -29.71
N MET A 6 38.45 33.30 -29.10
CA MET A 6 38.59 32.23 -28.09
C MET A 6 37.77 32.49 -26.81
N ARG A 7 37.75 33.72 -26.30
CA ARG A 7 36.94 34.12 -25.14
C ARG A 7 35.44 33.93 -25.37
N ARG A 8 34.93 34.31 -26.54
CA ARG A 8 33.50 34.11 -26.91
C ARG A 8 33.15 32.62 -27.03
N ALA A 9 34.00 31.80 -27.63
CA ALA A 9 33.79 30.38 -27.73
C ALA A 9 33.72 29.68 -26.35
N THR A 10 34.58 30.08 -25.42
CA THR A 10 34.59 29.55 -24.05
C THR A 10 33.35 29.93 -23.24
N GLN A 11 32.84 31.18 -23.45
CA GLN A 11 31.61 31.61 -22.81
C GLN A 11 30.37 30.87 -23.30
N PHE A 12 30.28 30.58 -24.58
CA PHE A 12 29.19 29.78 -25.13
C PHE A 12 29.22 28.32 -24.69
N LEU A 13 30.38 27.72 -24.55
CA LEU A 13 30.55 26.34 -24.02
C LEU A 13 30.19 26.24 -22.53
N LEU A 14 30.54 27.23 -21.71
CA LEU A 14 30.14 27.28 -20.30
C LEU A 14 28.65 27.52 -20.13
N ALA A 15 28.03 28.42 -20.91
CA ALA A 15 26.61 28.64 -20.86
C ALA A 15 25.78 27.44 -21.32
N GLY A 16 26.26 26.70 -22.33
CA GLY A 16 25.63 25.46 -22.81
C GLY A 16 25.65 24.34 -21.79
N ASN A 17 26.76 24.18 -21.04
CA ASN A 17 26.86 23.15 -20.00
C ASN A 17 25.99 23.47 -18.78
N VAL A 18 25.82 24.72 -18.40
CA VAL A 18 24.94 25.14 -17.28
C VAL A 18 23.46 24.90 -17.64
N LEU A 19 23.07 25.19 -18.88
CA LEU A 19 21.69 24.92 -19.34
C LEU A 19 21.38 23.42 -19.43
N LEU A 20 22.33 22.60 -19.89
CA LEU A 20 22.15 21.14 -19.96
C LEU A 20 22.07 20.50 -18.57
N SER A 21 22.81 21.03 -17.58
CA SER A 21 22.75 20.54 -16.19
C SER A 21 21.42 20.88 -15.51
N ALA A 22 20.77 21.99 -15.87
CA ALA A 22 19.48 22.39 -15.29
C ALA A 22 18.31 21.50 -15.77
N VAL A 23 18.40 20.94 -16.98
CA VAL A 23 17.35 20.06 -17.55
C VAL A 23 17.37 18.67 -16.94
N LEU A 24 18.51 18.21 -16.41
CA LEU A 24 18.62 16.87 -15.78
C LEU A 24 18.10 16.81 -14.32
N LEU A 25 17.78 17.96 -13.72
CA LEU A 25 17.26 18.03 -12.33
C LEU A 25 15.73 18.07 -12.24
N SER A 26 15.01 18.10 -13.35
CA SER A 26 13.54 18.22 -13.36
C SER A 26 12.80 16.87 -13.39
N GLY A 27 13.45 15.76 -13.07
CA GLY A 27 12.88 14.41 -13.10
C GLY A 27 12.42 13.83 -11.76
N CYS A 28 12.42 14.60 -10.67
CA CYS A 28 11.77 14.14 -9.45
C CYS A 28 10.29 14.52 -9.50
N GLU A 29 9.42 13.58 -9.84
CA GLU A 29 7.99 13.69 -9.49
C GLU A 29 7.90 13.84 -7.96
N THR A 30 7.78 15.09 -7.51
CA THR A 30 7.54 15.38 -6.09
C THR A 30 6.14 14.89 -5.78
N MET A 31 6.04 13.80 -4.99
CA MET A 31 4.75 13.39 -4.44
C MET A 31 4.10 14.58 -3.72
N PRO A 32 2.77 14.73 -3.82
CA PRO A 32 2.06 15.75 -3.08
C PRO A 32 2.46 15.72 -1.59
N GLN A 33 2.78 16.87 -1.01
CA GLN A 33 3.34 16.98 0.35
C GLN A 33 2.51 16.21 1.40
N GLY A 34 1.18 16.24 1.30
CA GLY A 34 0.30 15.53 2.24
C GLY A 34 0.46 14.01 2.21
N ILE A 35 0.79 13.43 1.07
CA ILE A 35 0.99 11.98 0.92
C ILE A 35 2.33 11.57 1.52
N GLN A 36 3.36 12.35 1.28
CA GLN A 36 4.68 12.09 1.86
C GLN A 36 4.63 12.14 3.38
N GLN A 37 3.92 13.14 3.94
CA GLN A 37 3.73 13.24 5.38
C GLN A 37 2.96 12.04 5.94
N ALA A 38 1.86 11.63 5.32
CA ALA A 38 1.09 10.45 5.74
C ALA A 38 1.93 9.16 5.71
N ARG A 39 2.84 9.02 4.75
CA ARG A 39 3.79 7.88 4.69
C ARG A 39 4.81 7.92 5.82
N VAL A 40 5.34 9.10 6.14
CA VAL A 40 6.28 9.26 7.26
C VAL A 40 5.59 8.94 8.58
N GLU A 41 4.39 9.47 8.81
CA GLU A 41 3.60 9.19 10.01
C GLU A 41 3.28 7.69 10.12
N MET A 42 2.88 7.06 9.02
CA MET A 42 2.64 5.61 8.98
C MET A 42 3.91 4.82 9.33
N ALA A 43 5.07 5.18 8.78
CA ALA A 43 6.33 4.52 9.09
C ALA A 43 6.71 4.66 10.58
N GLN A 44 6.45 5.82 11.18
CA GLN A 44 6.66 6.05 12.61
C GLN A 44 5.70 5.20 13.46
N HIS A 45 4.42 5.11 13.10
CA HIS A 45 3.45 4.26 13.78
C HIS A 45 3.85 2.79 13.69
N ILE A 46 4.27 2.31 12.53
CA ILE A 46 4.76 0.93 12.34
C ILE A 46 5.98 0.66 13.23
N ALA A 47 6.94 1.59 13.29
CA ALA A 47 8.14 1.44 14.12
C ALA A 47 7.82 1.42 15.63
N ALA A 48 6.71 2.02 16.05
CA ALA A 48 6.25 2.06 17.43
C ALA A 48 5.35 0.87 17.82
N GLU A 49 5.00 -0.01 16.87
CA GLU A 49 4.16 -1.17 17.14
C GLU A 49 4.85 -2.14 18.11
N PRO A 50 4.24 -2.48 19.24
CA PRO A 50 4.82 -3.42 20.17
C PRO A 50 4.91 -4.83 19.55
N ALA A 51 6.02 -5.49 19.78
CA ALA A 51 6.17 -6.90 19.39
C ALA A 51 5.15 -7.77 20.12
N GLY A 52 4.62 -8.80 19.46
CA GLY A 52 3.63 -9.70 20.05
C GLY A 52 3.18 -10.78 19.08
N ASP A 53 2.45 -11.76 19.61
CA ASP A 53 1.88 -12.84 18.79
C ASP A 53 0.52 -12.44 18.22
N TYR A 54 0.57 -11.47 17.33
CA TYR A 54 -0.58 -10.98 16.58
C TYR A 54 -0.12 -10.49 15.20
N PHE A 55 -1.08 -10.10 14.38
CA PHE A 55 -0.86 -9.51 13.06
C PHE A 55 -1.55 -8.15 13.00
N ILE A 56 -1.05 -7.26 12.14
CA ILE A 56 -1.77 -6.06 11.73
C ILE A 56 -2.41 -6.35 10.38
N GLY A 57 -3.72 -6.15 10.29
CA GLY A 57 -4.50 -6.44 9.10
C GLY A 57 -5.22 -5.23 8.57
N ARG A 58 -5.22 -5.08 7.24
CA ARG A 58 -6.03 -4.10 6.52
C ARG A 58 -7.09 -4.86 5.73
N ARG A 59 -8.36 -4.58 6.03
CA ARG A 59 -9.47 -5.18 5.28
C ARG A 59 -9.44 -4.68 3.84
N TYR A 60 -9.61 -5.61 2.91
CA TYR A 60 -9.63 -5.32 1.48
C TYR A 60 -10.85 -5.97 0.86
N TYR A 61 -11.92 -5.19 0.74
CA TYR A 61 -13.18 -5.68 0.23
C TYR A 61 -13.41 -5.28 -1.22
N LYS A 62 -13.74 -6.27 -2.02
CA LYS A 62 -14.35 -6.09 -3.34
C LYS A 62 -15.58 -7.00 -3.42
N ALA A 63 -16.62 -6.59 -4.13
CA ALA A 63 -17.87 -7.32 -4.21
C ALA A 63 -17.69 -8.78 -4.68
N ASP A 64 -16.75 -8.99 -5.60
CA ASP A 64 -16.45 -10.31 -6.17
C ASP A 64 -15.42 -11.12 -5.34
N PHE A 65 -14.67 -10.47 -4.42
CA PHE A 65 -13.58 -11.02 -3.62
C PHE A 65 -13.88 -10.86 -2.14
N LYS A 66 -14.74 -11.67 -1.60
CA LYS A 66 -15.13 -11.59 -0.19
C LYS A 66 -14.03 -12.16 0.71
N PHE A 67 -13.97 -11.67 1.97
CA PHE A 67 -13.11 -12.22 3.03
C PHE A 67 -11.61 -12.02 2.87
N TRP A 68 -11.20 -11.01 2.13
CA TRP A 68 -9.80 -10.67 1.94
C TRP A 68 -9.30 -9.65 2.95
N GLY A 69 -7.99 -9.76 3.21
CA GLY A 69 -7.25 -8.75 3.94
C GLY A 69 -5.76 -8.89 3.69
N TYR A 70 -5.06 -7.75 3.70
CA TYR A 70 -3.62 -7.75 3.78
C TYR A 70 -3.20 -7.84 5.23
N ILE A 71 -2.31 -8.77 5.55
CA ILE A 71 -1.81 -8.95 6.91
C ILE A 71 -0.28 -8.94 6.93
N ARG A 72 0.29 -8.39 8.01
CA ARG A 72 1.72 -8.31 8.27
C ARG A 72 2.01 -8.53 9.76
N ARG A 73 3.23 -8.86 10.11
CA ARG A 73 3.66 -8.86 11.52
C ARG A 73 3.85 -7.42 12.01
N PRO A 74 3.72 -7.16 13.33
CA PRO A 74 4.07 -5.86 13.90
C PRO A 74 5.49 -5.43 13.52
N GLY A 75 5.68 -4.14 13.27
CA GLY A 75 6.95 -3.57 12.85
C GLY A 75 7.35 -3.81 11.39
N GLN A 76 6.62 -4.63 10.64
CA GLN A 76 6.88 -4.84 9.22
C GLN A 76 6.19 -3.76 8.36
N PRO A 77 6.80 -3.29 7.25
CA PRO A 77 6.15 -2.38 6.33
C PRO A 77 5.00 -3.06 5.58
N TRP A 78 4.06 -2.27 5.05
CA TRP A 78 2.94 -2.80 4.26
C TRP A 78 3.38 -3.50 2.97
N THR A 79 4.53 -3.14 2.41
CA THR A 79 5.14 -3.86 1.26
C THR A 79 5.45 -5.33 1.55
N ALA A 80 5.60 -5.70 2.84
CA ALA A 80 5.78 -7.08 3.27
C ALA A 80 4.47 -7.82 3.60
N ALA A 81 3.33 -7.11 3.53
CA ALA A 81 2.04 -7.70 3.82
C ALA A 81 1.63 -8.75 2.79
N GLN A 82 0.99 -9.80 3.27
CA GLN A 82 0.41 -10.85 2.43
C GLN A 82 -1.09 -10.67 2.30
N LEU A 83 -1.61 -10.82 1.08
CA LEU A 83 -3.04 -10.97 0.86
C LEU A 83 -3.45 -12.39 1.28
N VAL A 84 -4.45 -12.48 2.13
CA VAL A 84 -4.94 -13.76 2.67
C VAL A 84 -6.44 -13.90 2.49
N MET A 85 -6.90 -15.14 2.44
CA MET A 85 -8.31 -15.50 2.61
C MET A 85 -8.56 -15.76 4.09
N LEU A 86 -9.53 -15.05 4.68
CA LEU A 86 -9.88 -15.26 6.08
C LEU A 86 -10.77 -16.48 6.23
N ASN A 87 -10.31 -17.46 7.02
CA ASN A 87 -11.14 -18.54 7.49
C ASN A 87 -11.86 -18.09 8.77
N GLU A 88 -13.17 -17.90 8.65
CA GLU A 88 -14.03 -17.33 9.69
C GLU A 88 -14.81 -18.39 10.49
N LYS A 89 -14.34 -19.63 10.49
CA LYS A 89 -15.03 -20.71 11.24
C LYS A 89 -15.05 -20.48 12.76
N GLU A 90 -13.96 -19.94 13.32
CA GLU A 90 -13.85 -19.66 14.75
C GLU A 90 -14.36 -18.26 15.11
N LYS A 91 -14.12 -17.27 14.22
CA LYS A 91 -14.52 -15.87 14.44
C LYS A 91 -14.90 -15.22 13.12
N LEU A 92 -16.08 -14.65 13.03
CA LEU A 92 -16.48 -13.86 11.87
C LEU A 92 -15.67 -12.56 11.79
N ALA A 93 -15.40 -12.09 10.57
CA ALA A 93 -14.85 -10.75 10.36
C ALA A 93 -15.84 -9.66 10.76
N PRO A 94 -15.39 -8.43 11.08
CA PRO A 94 -16.23 -7.39 11.65
C PRO A 94 -17.47 -7.03 10.83
N ASP A 95 -17.33 -6.95 9.51
CA ASP A 95 -18.43 -6.64 8.58
C ASP A 95 -19.45 -7.78 8.52
N ARG A 96 -18.97 -9.02 8.68
CA ARG A 96 -19.81 -10.22 8.72
C ARG A 96 -20.61 -10.31 10.02
N GLU A 97 -19.99 -10.03 11.16
CA GLU A 97 -20.69 -9.99 12.45
C GLU A 97 -21.83 -8.98 12.46
N ARG A 98 -21.63 -7.84 11.79
CA ARG A 98 -22.64 -6.78 11.69
C ARG A 98 -23.65 -7.00 10.55
N LEU A 99 -23.45 -8.01 9.72
CA LEU A 99 -24.22 -8.24 8.48
C LEU A 99 -24.17 -7.06 7.50
N GLU A 100 -23.08 -6.30 7.54
CA GLU A 100 -22.85 -5.09 6.73
C GLU A 100 -21.61 -5.30 5.86
N PHE A 101 -21.72 -6.15 4.85
CA PHE A 101 -20.60 -6.56 4.00
C PHE A 101 -19.85 -5.37 3.40
N GLY A 102 -18.54 -5.35 3.64
CA GLY A 102 -17.64 -4.30 3.16
C GLY A 102 -17.70 -3.00 3.93
N SER A 103 -18.49 -2.89 5.01
CA SER A 103 -18.57 -1.68 5.84
C SER A 103 -17.25 -1.32 6.49
N ASP A 104 -16.35 -2.30 6.66
CA ASP A 104 -15.01 -2.14 7.22
C ASP A 104 -13.90 -2.16 6.18
N ASN A 105 -14.23 -1.93 4.89
CA ASN A 105 -13.22 -1.84 3.84
C ASN A 105 -12.16 -0.79 4.18
N ASN A 106 -10.89 -1.18 4.07
CA ASN A 106 -9.73 -0.37 4.42
C ASN A 106 -9.56 -0.06 5.92
N TYR A 107 -10.38 -0.61 6.82
CA TYR A 107 -10.14 -0.49 8.26
C TYR A 107 -8.92 -1.30 8.67
N GLU A 108 -8.21 -0.82 9.68
CA GLU A 108 -7.02 -1.46 10.23
C GLU A 108 -7.33 -2.13 11.56
N TYR A 109 -6.91 -3.38 11.68
CA TYR A 109 -7.17 -4.21 12.85
C TYR A 109 -5.90 -4.86 13.36
N LYS A 110 -5.84 -5.07 14.65
CA LYS A 110 -5.00 -6.08 15.28
C LYS A 110 -5.74 -7.41 15.18
N LEU A 111 -5.11 -8.41 14.57
CA LEU A 111 -5.70 -9.70 14.29
C LEU A 111 -5.02 -10.79 15.11
N TYR A 112 -5.82 -11.62 15.73
CA TYR A 112 -5.38 -12.83 16.40
C TYR A 112 -5.75 -14.03 15.55
N GLY A 113 -4.80 -14.94 15.36
CA GLY A 113 -5.01 -16.11 14.52
C GLY A 113 -3.70 -16.69 14.00
N SER A 114 -3.80 -17.59 13.05
CA SER A 114 -2.64 -18.27 12.46
C SER A 114 -2.88 -18.68 11.03
N PHE A 115 -1.81 -18.81 10.25
CA PHE A 115 -1.90 -19.47 8.95
C PHE A 115 -2.23 -20.95 9.14
N SER A 116 -3.15 -21.49 8.33
CA SER A 116 -3.48 -22.92 8.33
C SER A 116 -2.41 -23.77 7.64
N GLY A 117 -1.51 -23.14 6.89
CA GLY A 117 -0.57 -23.83 5.99
C GLY A 117 -1.20 -24.22 4.65
N GLN A 118 -2.47 -23.96 4.44
CA GLN A 118 -3.19 -24.22 3.19
C GLN A 118 -3.33 -22.96 2.35
N THR A 119 -3.63 -23.16 1.06
CA THR A 119 -4.03 -22.10 0.14
C THR A 119 -5.46 -22.33 -0.33
N VAL A 120 -6.20 -21.25 -0.53
CA VAL A 120 -7.58 -21.26 -1.01
C VAL A 120 -7.61 -20.70 -2.42
N TYR A 121 -8.29 -21.40 -3.32
CA TYR A 121 -8.55 -20.92 -4.66
C TYR A 121 -9.67 -19.87 -4.64
N GLU A 122 -9.40 -18.74 -5.26
CA GLU A 122 -10.37 -17.64 -5.39
C GLU A 122 -10.72 -17.45 -6.87
N PRO A 123 -11.99 -17.76 -7.26
CA PRO A 123 -12.38 -17.82 -8.67
C PRO A 123 -12.37 -16.47 -9.39
N ALA A 124 -12.70 -15.36 -8.71
CA ALA A 124 -12.83 -14.06 -9.36
C ALA A 124 -11.47 -13.50 -9.82
N SER A 125 -10.39 -13.77 -9.09
CA SER A 125 -9.02 -13.42 -9.47
C SER A 125 -8.28 -14.53 -10.19
N ASN A 126 -8.87 -15.74 -10.24
CA ASN A 126 -8.21 -16.96 -10.70
C ASN A 126 -6.86 -17.21 -9.99
N GLY A 127 -6.83 -16.99 -8.69
CA GLY A 127 -5.62 -17.05 -7.88
C GLY A 127 -5.74 -17.98 -6.66
N PHE A 128 -4.57 -18.33 -6.10
CA PHE A 128 -4.48 -19.09 -4.85
C PHE A 128 -3.86 -18.19 -3.79
N TYR A 129 -4.48 -18.15 -2.61
CA TYR A 129 -4.07 -17.26 -1.52
C TYR A 129 -3.92 -18.06 -0.22
N PRO A 130 -2.94 -17.72 0.64
CA PRO A 130 -2.81 -18.32 1.95
C PRO A 130 -4.09 -18.18 2.76
N GLU A 131 -4.46 -19.24 3.47
CA GLU A 131 -5.58 -19.20 4.41
C GLU A 131 -5.09 -18.75 5.78
N PHE A 132 -5.82 -17.78 6.37
CA PHE A 132 -5.59 -17.30 7.73
C PHE A 132 -6.82 -17.59 8.60
N ILE A 133 -6.66 -18.41 9.63
CA ILE A 133 -7.72 -18.75 10.60
C ILE A 133 -7.85 -17.57 11.56
N LEU A 134 -8.97 -16.84 11.44
CA LEU A 134 -9.27 -15.72 12.32
C LEU A 134 -9.82 -16.22 13.65
N LYS A 135 -9.20 -15.82 14.77
CA LYS A 135 -9.60 -16.14 16.14
C LYS A 135 -10.10 -14.93 16.93
N GLY A 136 -9.70 -13.74 16.52
CA GLY A 136 -10.10 -12.50 17.17
C GLY A 136 -9.57 -11.28 16.46
N TYR A 137 -10.09 -10.11 16.82
CA TYR A 137 -9.61 -8.83 16.31
C TYR A 137 -9.88 -7.69 17.29
N GLU A 138 -9.09 -6.63 17.16
CA GLU A 138 -9.30 -5.32 17.81
C GLU A 138 -9.17 -4.24 16.75
N LEU A 139 -10.08 -3.27 16.72
CA LEU A 139 -10.03 -2.15 15.79
C LEU A 139 -8.89 -1.20 16.19
N ILE A 140 -7.99 -0.90 15.23
CA ILE A 140 -6.93 0.11 15.38
C ILE A 140 -7.41 1.45 14.81
N SER A 141 -7.89 1.46 13.57
CA SER A 141 -8.30 2.68 12.89
C SER A 141 -9.38 2.42 11.85
N THR A 142 -10.37 3.31 11.78
CA THR A 142 -11.37 3.35 10.72
C THR A 142 -10.92 4.18 9.51
N ASN A 143 -9.88 5.01 9.69
CA ASN A 143 -9.33 5.87 8.64
C ASN A 143 -7.80 5.87 8.68
N PRO A 144 -7.16 4.71 8.46
CA PRO A 144 -5.71 4.64 8.41
C PRO A 144 -5.16 5.27 7.14
N GLY A 145 -3.90 5.68 7.16
CA GLY A 145 -3.21 6.24 5.99
C GLY A 145 -3.25 5.31 4.76
N PRO A 146 -3.09 5.87 3.55
CA PRO A 146 -3.16 5.11 2.31
C PRO A 146 -2.01 4.11 2.18
N ILE A 147 -2.32 2.87 1.79
CA ILE A 147 -1.33 1.82 1.50
C ILE A 147 -1.33 1.41 0.02
N PHE A 148 -2.32 1.85 -0.75
CA PHE A 148 -2.44 1.54 -2.16
C PHE A 148 -2.17 2.77 -3.02
N ARG A 149 -1.54 2.56 -4.16
CA ARG A 149 -1.27 3.62 -5.14
C ARG A 149 -2.55 4.25 -5.67
N SER A 150 -3.61 3.47 -5.86
CA SER A 150 -4.94 3.95 -6.25
C SER A 150 -5.55 4.93 -5.26
N GLN A 151 -5.27 4.79 -3.98
CA GLN A 151 -5.70 5.72 -2.93
C GLN A 151 -4.97 7.07 -3.01
N ILE A 152 -3.77 7.06 -3.60
CA ILE A 152 -2.87 8.22 -3.69
C ILE A 152 -3.13 9.03 -4.97
N GLN A 153 -3.34 8.37 -6.10
CA GLN A 153 -3.41 8.99 -7.43
C GLN A 153 -4.84 9.35 -7.88
N GLY A 154 -5.84 9.15 -7.03
CA GLY A 154 -7.24 9.25 -7.43
C GLY A 154 -7.76 7.93 -8.00
N ARG A 155 -9.07 7.80 -8.12
CA ARG A 155 -9.71 6.54 -8.52
C ARG A 155 -9.37 6.18 -9.96
N PRO A 156 -8.76 5.01 -10.22
CA PRO A 156 -8.77 4.41 -11.54
C PRO A 156 -10.22 4.20 -12.00
N THR A 157 -10.44 4.09 -13.30
CA THR A 157 -11.77 3.82 -13.82
C THR A 157 -12.34 2.53 -13.23
N PRO A 158 -13.65 2.46 -12.92
CA PRO A 158 -14.26 1.30 -12.26
C PRO A 158 -13.99 -0.06 -12.95
N THR A 159 -13.74 -0.04 -14.25
CA THR A 159 -13.45 -1.23 -15.05
C THR A 159 -12.06 -1.79 -14.80
N GLU A 160 -11.05 -0.93 -14.60
CA GLU A 160 -9.67 -1.37 -14.35
C GLU A 160 -9.46 -1.95 -12.96
N LEU A 161 -10.23 -1.45 -11.97
CA LEU A 161 -10.13 -1.92 -10.58
C LEU A 161 -10.79 -3.27 -10.33
N ARG A 162 -11.73 -3.69 -11.19
CA ARG A 162 -12.58 -4.84 -10.91
C ARG A 162 -11.78 -6.15 -10.85
N TYR A 163 -10.76 -6.28 -11.68
CA TYR A 163 -10.00 -7.53 -11.85
C TYR A 163 -8.55 -7.46 -11.38
N THR A 164 -8.12 -6.32 -10.85
CA THR A 164 -6.73 -6.13 -10.43
C THR A 164 -6.60 -6.29 -8.92
N VAL A 165 -5.71 -7.18 -8.50
CA VAL A 165 -5.27 -7.29 -7.10
C VAL A 165 -4.14 -6.29 -6.91
N GLU A 166 -4.44 -5.18 -6.25
CA GLU A 166 -3.46 -4.14 -5.97
C GLU A 166 -2.59 -4.54 -4.77
N LYS A 167 -1.27 -4.37 -4.91
CA LYS A 167 -0.33 -4.62 -3.82
C LYS A 167 -0.10 -3.35 -3.01
N PRO A 168 0.04 -3.45 -1.67
CA PRO A 168 0.45 -2.33 -0.84
C PRO A 168 1.87 -1.84 -1.19
N GLU A 169 2.08 -0.52 -1.04
CA GLU A 169 3.37 0.16 -1.26
C GLU A 169 3.99 0.62 0.06
#